data_cde3642457bcd800eb6abde0548ec0af
#
_entry.id   cde3642457bcd800eb6abde0548ec0af
#
_cell.length_a   1.000
_cell.length_b   1.000
_cell.length_c   1.000
_cell.angle_alpha   90.00
_cell.angle_beta   90.00
_cell.angle_gamma   90.00
#
_symmetry.space_group_name_H-M   'P 1'
#
loop_
_entity.id
_entity.type
_entity.pdbx_description
1 polymer ?
#
loop_
_entity_poly.entity_id
_entity_poly.type
_entity_poly.pdbx_seq_one_letter_code
_entity_poly.pdbx_strand_id
1 'polypeptide(L)'
;VARYVQGIGTYEQIPAISIDYALIELAHDVHVVPMDITWCDIGNMSVLLSLQATAQNLLSINAHDNLVHAPDKLVVCIGVEKLCVVDTADVLLITHAQAAESVKTAVTQLKQQGKNHYL
;
A
#
# COMPACT_ATOMS: atom_id res chain seq x y z
N VAL A 1 -24.21 9.50 7.08
CA VAL A 1 -24.07 9.80 5.64
C VAL A 1 -25.28 10.53 5.12
N ALA A 2 -26.53 9.98 5.25
CA ALA A 2 -27.74 10.62 4.70
C ALA A 2 -27.93 12.09 5.10
N ARG A 3 -27.71 12.43 6.38
CA ARG A 3 -27.79 13.82 6.86
C ARG A 3 -26.74 14.74 6.21
N TYR A 4 -25.52 14.24 5.97
CA TYR A 4 -24.48 14.98 5.28
C TYR A 4 -24.87 15.29 3.83
N VAL A 5 -25.35 14.27 3.09
CA VAL A 5 -25.80 14.45 1.70
C VAL A 5 -26.97 15.45 1.60
N GLN A 6 -27.81 15.52 2.63
CA GLN A 6 -28.89 16.50 2.74
C GLN A 6 -28.44 17.88 3.21
N GLY A 7 -27.15 18.11 3.42
CA GLY A 7 -26.60 19.36 3.95
C GLY A 7 -26.86 19.59 5.45
N ILE A 8 -27.23 18.55 6.19
CA ILE A 8 -27.51 18.59 7.62
C ILE A 8 -26.35 17.96 8.40
N GLY A 9 -25.34 18.72 8.70
CA GLY A 9 -24.18 18.27 9.45
C GLY A 9 -22.87 18.41 8.67
N THR A 10 -21.75 18.15 9.34
CA THR A 10 -20.41 18.25 8.77
C THR A 10 -19.81 16.85 8.53
N TYR A 11 -18.79 16.78 7.70
CA TYR A 11 -18.08 15.52 7.39
C TYR A 11 -17.49 14.86 8.65
N GLU A 12 -16.99 15.67 9.58
CA GLU A 12 -16.40 15.22 10.84
C GLU A 12 -17.39 14.48 11.76
N GLN A 13 -18.68 14.69 11.55
CA GLN A 13 -19.75 14.02 12.30
C GLN A 13 -20.12 12.64 11.72
N ILE A 14 -19.54 12.26 10.59
CA ILE A 14 -19.74 10.94 10.00
C ILE A 14 -18.87 9.93 10.76
N PRO A 15 -19.41 8.82 11.25
CA PRO A 15 -18.61 7.76 11.86
C PRO A 15 -17.52 7.26 10.90
N ALA A 16 -16.29 7.09 11.42
CA ALA A 16 -15.17 6.52 10.68
C ALA A 16 -15.32 4.99 10.59
N ILE A 17 -16.14 4.54 9.67
CA ILE A 17 -16.44 3.13 9.42
C ILE A 17 -16.38 2.86 7.92
N SER A 18 -15.84 1.70 7.50
CA SER A 18 -15.84 1.34 6.09
C SER A 18 -17.25 1.13 5.56
N ILE A 19 -17.45 1.35 4.27
CA ILE A 19 -18.76 1.14 3.61
C ILE A 19 -19.20 -0.33 3.70
N ASP A 20 -18.27 -1.26 3.77
CA ASP A 20 -18.56 -2.68 3.92
C ASP A 20 -19.33 -2.93 5.21
N TYR A 21 -18.78 -2.50 6.35
CA TYR A 21 -19.45 -2.65 7.65
C TYR A 21 -20.64 -1.72 7.81
N ALA A 22 -20.61 -0.52 7.24
CA ALA A 22 -21.69 0.45 7.42
C ALA A 22 -22.92 0.13 6.59
N LEU A 23 -22.78 -0.52 5.46
CA LEU A 23 -23.83 -0.70 4.48
C LEU A 23 -23.90 -2.12 3.92
N ILE A 24 -22.80 -2.66 3.33
CA ILE A 24 -22.85 -3.88 2.53
C ILE A 24 -23.22 -5.09 3.39
N GLU A 25 -22.61 -5.25 4.57
CA GLU A 25 -22.93 -6.35 5.48
C GLU A 25 -24.36 -6.29 6.07
N LEU A 26 -24.97 -5.11 6.07
CA LEU A 26 -26.33 -4.90 6.62
C LEU A 26 -27.41 -4.92 5.54
N ALA A 27 -27.04 -4.88 4.27
CA ALA A 27 -28.00 -4.85 3.17
C ALA A 27 -28.56 -6.26 2.89
N HIS A 28 -29.87 -6.35 2.72
CA HIS A 28 -30.56 -7.62 2.47
C HIS A 28 -30.70 -7.97 0.98
N ASP A 29 -30.46 -7.01 0.09
CA ASP A 29 -30.69 -7.09 -1.35
C ASP A 29 -29.40 -6.84 -2.15
N VAL A 30 -28.27 -7.36 -1.66
CA VAL A 30 -26.99 -7.31 -2.37
C VAL A 30 -27.00 -8.33 -3.52
N HIS A 31 -26.70 -7.85 -4.71
CA HIS A 31 -26.55 -8.68 -5.91
C HIS A 31 -25.08 -8.77 -6.29
N VAL A 32 -24.60 -9.97 -6.58
CA VAL A 32 -23.23 -10.24 -7.03
C VAL A 32 -23.24 -10.64 -8.49
N VAL A 33 -22.46 -9.96 -9.30
CA VAL A 33 -22.25 -10.32 -10.71
C VAL A 33 -20.85 -10.95 -10.82
N PRO A 34 -20.77 -12.26 -11.09
CA PRO A 34 -19.47 -12.89 -11.33
C PRO A 34 -18.87 -12.39 -12.64
N MET A 35 -17.58 -12.11 -12.64
CA MET A 35 -16.81 -11.67 -13.81
C MET A 35 -15.54 -12.49 -13.91
N ASP A 36 -15.19 -12.89 -15.14
CA ASP A 36 -13.92 -13.55 -15.43
C ASP A 36 -12.93 -12.48 -15.92
N ILE A 37 -12.33 -11.77 -14.96
CA ILE A 37 -11.36 -10.69 -15.19
C ILE A 37 -10.15 -10.88 -14.29
N THR A 38 -9.00 -10.44 -14.76
CA THR A 38 -7.85 -10.25 -13.87
C THR A 38 -8.02 -8.97 -13.08
N TRP A 39 -8.21 -9.08 -11.77
CA TRP A 39 -8.30 -7.95 -10.87
C TRP A 39 -7.22 -8.02 -9.79
N CYS A 40 -6.64 -6.88 -9.47
CA CYS A 40 -5.65 -6.77 -8.41
C CYS A 40 -5.89 -5.47 -7.63
N ASP A 41 -6.03 -5.61 -6.31
CA ASP A 41 -6.11 -4.44 -5.43
C ASP A 41 -4.70 -3.86 -5.20
N ILE A 42 -4.47 -2.65 -5.69
CA ILE A 42 -3.20 -1.92 -5.46
C ILE A 42 -3.28 -1.21 -4.11
N GLY A 43 -3.33 -2.00 -3.04
CA GLY A 43 -3.41 -1.50 -1.67
C GLY A 43 -2.06 -1.22 -1.03
N ASN A 44 -0.96 -1.66 -1.64
CA ASN A 44 0.39 -1.44 -1.11
C ASN A 44 1.44 -1.41 -2.23
N MET A 45 2.63 -0.91 -1.90
CA MET A 45 3.72 -0.71 -2.85
C MET A 45 4.23 -2.03 -3.45
N SER A 46 4.22 -3.13 -2.72
CA SER A 46 4.69 -4.43 -3.24
C SER A 46 3.81 -4.92 -4.40
N VAL A 47 2.51 -4.73 -4.32
CA VAL A 47 1.58 -5.06 -5.40
C VAL A 47 1.82 -4.15 -6.61
N LEU A 48 1.98 -2.85 -6.40
CA LEU A 48 2.29 -1.91 -7.48
C LEU A 48 3.59 -2.29 -8.20
N LEU A 49 4.65 -2.58 -7.46
CA LEU A 49 5.94 -2.95 -8.03
C LEU A 49 5.91 -4.31 -8.76
N SER A 50 5.09 -5.26 -8.31
CA SER A 50 4.94 -6.55 -9.00
C SER A 50 4.29 -6.41 -10.39
N LEU A 51 3.55 -5.34 -10.61
CA LEU A 51 2.94 -5.00 -11.91
C LEU A 51 3.90 -4.23 -12.83
N GLN A 52 4.98 -3.69 -12.31
CA GLN A 52 6.00 -2.97 -13.08
C GLN A 52 7.07 -3.96 -13.59
N ALA A 53 7.61 -3.69 -14.76
CA ALA A 53 8.75 -4.45 -15.27
C ALA A 53 9.95 -4.29 -14.32
N THR A 54 10.72 -5.34 -14.16
CA THR A 54 11.93 -5.42 -13.32
C THR A 54 12.78 -4.16 -13.42
N ALA A 55 13.21 -3.63 -12.28
CA ALA A 55 14.05 -2.43 -12.22
C ALA A 55 15.26 -2.56 -13.17
N GLN A 56 15.49 -1.56 -14.01
CA GLN A 56 16.61 -1.53 -14.97
C GLN A 56 17.99 -1.51 -14.25
N ASN A 57 18.02 -1.13 -12.96
CA ASN A 57 19.22 -0.95 -12.15
C ASN A 57 19.30 -1.94 -11.00
N LEU A 58 19.04 -3.24 -11.23
CA LEU A 58 19.11 -4.29 -10.22
C LEU A 58 20.17 -5.32 -10.60
N LEU A 59 21.16 -5.56 -9.72
CA LEU A 59 22.08 -6.69 -9.78
C LEU A 59 21.73 -7.69 -8.67
N SER A 60 21.40 -8.92 -9.06
CA SER A 60 21.04 -9.97 -8.11
C SER A 60 22.09 -11.09 -8.10
N ILE A 61 22.61 -11.46 -6.92
CA ILE A 61 23.53 -12.57 -6.70
C ILE A 61 22.93 -13.47 -5.63
N ASN A 62 22.53 -14.68 -6.00
CA ASN A 62 21.79 -15.59 -5.12
C ASN A 62 20.59 -14.88 -4.44
N ALA A 63 19.91 -14.01 -5.20
CA ALA A 63 18.80 -13.18 -4.73
C ALA A 63 17.66 -13.25 -5.75
N HIS A 64 16.42 -13.44 -5.29
CA HIS A 64 15.26 -13.61 -6.14
C HIS A 64 14.00 -13.00 -5.54
N ASP A 65 13.01 -12.76 -6.40
CA ASP A 65 11.70 -12.21 -6.03
C ASP A 65 11.79 -10.85 -5.32
N ASN A 66 12.87 -10.09 -5.54
CA ASN A 66 13.03 -8.75 -4.98
C ASN A 66 12.39 -7.72 -5.92
N LEU A 67 11.54 -6.86 -5.36
CA LEU A 67 10.86 -5.76 -6.03
C LEU A 67 11.61 -4.47 -5.68
N VAL A 68 12.17 -3.80 -6.68
CA VAL A 68 13.01 -2.63 -6.45
C VAL A 68 12.53 -1.45 -7.27
N HIS A 69 12.28 -0.35 -6.60
CA HIS A 69 12.08 0.97 -7.19
C HIS A 69 13.18 1.91 -6.69
N ALA A 70 14.21 2.08 -7.47
CA ALA A 70 15.33 2.98 -7.20
C ALA A 70 15.81 3.56 -8.53
N PRO A 71 15.13 4.59 -9.07
CA PRO A 71 15.35 5.07 -10.44
C PRO A 71 16.77 5.61 -10.65
N ASP A 72 17.37 6.19 -9.63
CA ASP A 72 18.65 6.90 -9.72
C ASP A 72 19.85 6.11 -9.14
N LYS A 73 19.62 4.87 -8.67
CA LYS A 73 20.66 4.06 -8.01
C LYS A 73 20.73 2.65 -8.56
N LEU A 74 21.95 2.13 -8.69
CA LEU A 74 22.15 0.70 -8.82
C LEU A 74 21.91 0.04 -7.46
N VAL A 75 20.98 -0.91 -7.42
CA VAL A 75 20.73 -1.73 -6.24
C VAL A 75 21.35 -3.09 -6.44
N VAL A 76 22.14 -3.54 -5.47
CA VAL A 76 22.75 -4.86 -5.47
C VAL A 76 22.15 -5.68 -4.35
N CYS A 77 21.50 -6.79 -4.72
CA CYS A 77 20.90 -7.74 -3.77
C CYS A 77 21.73 -9.02 -3.74
N ILE A 78 22.21 -9.43 -2.59
CA ILE A 78 23.06 -10.63 -2.40
C ILE A 78 22.46 -11.49 -1.30
N GLY A 79 22.08 -12.74 -1.63
CA GLY A 79 21.60 -13.73 -0.66
C GLY A 79 20.29 -13.34 0.03
N VAL A 80 19.48 -12.49 -0.59
CA VAL A 80 18.19 -12.02 -0.05
C VAL A 80 17.05 -12.32 -1.01
N GLU A 81 15.85 -12.49 -0.47
CA GLU A 81 14.66 -12.78 -1.26
C GLU A 81 13.44 -12.01 -0.77
N LYS A 82 12.48 -11.83 -1.69
CA LYS A 82 11.15 -11.25 -1.40
C LYS A 82 11.21 -9.89 -0.72
N LEU A 83 12.25 -9.10 -1.00
CA LEU A 83 12.32 -7.71 -0.52
C LEU A 83 11.52 -6.79 -1.42
N CYS A 84 10.93 -5.78 -0.80
CA CYS A 84 10.42 -4.60 -1.45
C CYS A 84 11.30 -3.42 -1.06
N VAL A 85 11.98 -2.84 -2.02
CA VAL A 85 12.88 -1.70 -1.86
C VAL A 85 12.31 -0.51 -2.62
N VAL A 86 12.07 0.60 -1.92
CA VAL A 86 11.56 1.84 -2.51
C VAL A 86 12.48 2.99 -2.08
N ASP A 87 13.14 3.59 -3.06
CA ASP A 87 14.00 4.75 -2.87
C ASP A 87 13.28 5.99 -3.36
N THR A 88 13.13 6.95 -2.47
CA THR A 88 12.58 8.28 -2.74
C THR A 88 13.65 9.33 -2.47
N ALA A 89 13.34 10.61 -2.69
CA ALA A 89 14.31 11.69 -2.48
C ALA A 89 14.77 11.82 -1.03
N ASP A 90 13.97 11.39 -0.07
CA ASP A 90 14.14 11.63 1.37
C ASP A 90 14.12 10.36 2.23
N VAL A 91 13.60 9.25 1.71
CA VAL A 91 13.47 7.99 2.46
C VAL A 91 13.84 6.79 1.60
N LEU A 92 14.58 5.87 2.18
CA LEU A 92 14.78 4.52 1.65
C LEU A 92 13.98 3.52 2.50
N LEU A 93 12.95 2.95 1.92
CA LEU A 93 12.17 1.87 2.52
C LEU A 93 12.73 0.51 2.07
N ILE A 94 13.01 -0.36 3.02
CA ILE A 94 13.33 -1.77 2.77
C ILE A 94 12.42 -2.61 3.66
N THR A 95 11.63 -3.47 3.06
CA THR A 95 10.72 -4.37 3.79
C THR A 95 10.64 -5.73 3.10
N HIS A 96 10.32 -6.77 3.83
CA HIS A 96 9.92 -8.04 3.22
C HIS A 96 8.50 -7.89 2.64
N ALA A 97 8.22 -8.46 1.47
CA ALA A 97 6.93 -8.30 0.79
C ALA A 97 5.74 -8.67 1.69
N GLN A 98 5.87 -9.72 2.50
CA GLN A 98 4.83 -10.15 3.46
C GLN A 98 4.65 -9.19 4.64
N ALA A 99 5.60 -8.31 4.90
CA ALA A 99 5.55 -7.32 5.98
C ALA A 99 5.18 -5.91 5.48
N ALA A 100 4.79 -5.76 4.22
CA ALA A 100 4.50 -4.45 3.61
C ALA A 100 3.37 -3.69 4.35
N GLU A 101 2.42 -4.39 4.98
CA GLU A 101 1.37 -3.74 5.78
C GLU A 101 1.91 -3.05 7.04
N SER A 102 3.07 -3.49 7.56
CA SER A 102 3.71 -2.88 8.73
C SER A 102 4.24 -1.47 8.47
N VAL A 103 4.27 -1.01 7.21
CA VAL A 103 4.60 0.38 6.86
C VAL A 103 3.68 1.37 7.58
N LYS A 104 2.40 1.02 7.79
CA LYS A 104 1.45 1.83 8.58
C LYS A 104 1.95 2.07 10.02
N THR A 105 2.56 1.08 10.62
CA THR A 105 3.15 1.19 11.96
C THR A 105 4.36 2.11 11.95
N ALA A 106 5.24 1.99 10.95
CA ALA A 106 6.38 2.89 10.79
C ALA A 106 5.93 4.35 10.63
N VAL A 107 4.94 4.62 9.79
CA VAL A 107 4.33 5.95 9.64
C VAL A 107 3.81 6.49 10.98
N THR A 108 3.13 5.66 11.77
CA THR A 108 2.62 6.06 13.08
C THR A 108 3.76 6.42 14.04
N GLN A 109 4.84 5.63 14.06
CA GLN A 109 6.01 5.89 14.89
C GLN A 109 6.75 7.16 14.46
N LEU A 110 6.90 7.42 13.16
CA LEU A 110 7.50 8.66 12.66
C LEU A 110 6.71 9.89 13.11
N LYS A 111 5.37 9.83 13.04
CA LYS A 111 4.50 10.90 13.57
C LYS A 111 4.72 11.13 15.06
N GLN A 112 4.77 10.06 15.87
CA GLN A 112 5.01 10.16 17.32
C GLN A 112 6.39 10.75 17.64
N GLN A 113 7.39 10.53 16.77
CA GLN A 113 8.73 11.09 16.89
C GLN A 113 8.86 12.51 16.34
N GLY A 114 7.80 13.11 15.83
CA GLY A 114 7.82 14.43 15.20
C GLY A 114 8.52 14.51 13.86
N LYS A 115 8.80 13.36 13.23
CA LYS A 115 9.51 13.24 11.95
C LYS A 115 8.55 13.32 10.74
N ASN A 116 7.65 14.31 10.76
CA ASN A 116 6.59 14.45 9.75
C ASN A 116 7.10 14.78 8.35
N HIS A 117 8.34 15.24 8.22
CA HIS A 117 8.95 15.57 6.93
C HIS A 117 9.34 14.34 6.08
N TYR A 118 9.23 13.14 6.66
CA TYR A 118 9.43 11.87 5.93
C TYR A 118 8.10 11.17 5.56
N LEU A 119 6.96 11.87 5.65
CA LEU A 119 5.62 11.28 5.46
C LEU A 119 4.93 11.79 4.22
#